data_1b6da96f7c7b5dcfed714daf89645074
#
_entry.id   1b6da96f7c7b5dcfed714daf89645074
#
_cell.length_a   1.000
_cell.length_b   1.000
_cell.length_c   1.000
_cell.angle_alpha   90.00
_cell.angle_beta   90.00
_cell.angle_gamma   90.00
#
_symmetry.space_group_name_H-M   'P 1'
#
loop_
_entity.id
_entity.type
_entity.pdbx_description
1 polymer ?
#
loop_
_entity_poly.entity_id
_entity_poly.type
_entity_poly.pdbx_seq_one_letter_code
_entity_poly.pdbx_strand_id
1 'polypeptide(L)'
;KFKRDADFVEYFKTLGQSKGASSTLWKATLNHLRTFTGGKLAFKNINERWLEKWQNYLLEKVSRNSAHTYQATIIAGLNRAVKDRILHTNPYDRVNKIKLEDTKMEFLTFDEIKQLSVTIPETERGKEVARMFLFGCFTGLSSANLETLTFGQIEGDTVNFFRTKTKTWQNVPLNETALSLIGETNNKEVTQIVFKVISRSHRRFLLKKWVKQAGIRKNMHFHLSRHTFATLTLSSGGDLYTVSKLLGHKELATTQIYAKVIDETKRKAVNAIPQLEL
;
A
#
# COMPACT_ATOMS: atom_id res chain seq x y z
N LYS A 1 -19.08 38.36 7.14
CA LYS A 1 -20.29 37.53 6.89
C LYS A 1 -19.84 36.16 6.39
N PHE A 2 -20.22 35.08 7.08
CA PHE A 2 -19.90 33.70 6.64
C PHE A 2 -20.74 33.35 5.41
N LYS A 3 -20.09 32.78 4.37
CA LYS A 3 -20.78 32.36 3.12
C LYS A 3 -21.49 30.98 3.30
N ARG A 4 -22.40 30.88 4.28
CA ARG A 4 -23.07 29.61 4.61
C ARG A 4 -24.00 29.06 3.50
N ASP A 5 -24.42 29.91 2.57
CA ASP A 5 -25.23 29.52 1.41
C ASP A 5 -24.38 29.02 0.23
N ALA A 6 -23.04 29.16 0.30
CA ALA A 6 -22.14 28.66 -0.74
C ALA A 6 -22.20 27.12 -0.86
N ASP A 7 -21.96 26.62 -2.06
CA ASP A 7 -21.99 25.20 -2.36
C ASP A 7 -20.71 24.50 -1.91
N PHE A 8 -20.84 23.56 -0.98
CA PHE A 8 -19.73 22.74 -0.49
C PHE A 8 -19.19 21.80 -1.55
N VAL A 9 -20.03 21.27 -2.45
CA VAL A 9 -19.58 20.31 -3.48
C VAL A 9 -18.60 21.00 -4.44
N GLU A 10 -18.91 22.22 -4.88
CA GLU A 10 -18.02 22.98 -5.77
C GLU A 10 -16.76 23.46 -5.03
N TYR A 11 -16.89 23.89 -3.78
CA TYR A 11 -15.76 24.22 -2.92
C TYR A 11 -14.82 23.02 -2.73
N PHE A 12 -15.37 21.83 -2.43
CA PHE A 12 -14.60 20.60 -2.26
C PHE A 12 -13.90 20.18 -3.54
N LYS A 13 -14.54 20.33 -4.70
CA LYS A 13 -13.94 20.10 -6.02
C LYS A 13 -12.72 20.99 -6.25
N THR A 14 -12.85 22.29 -5.97
CA THR A 14 -11.75 23.26 -6.12
C THR A 14 -10.57 22.91 -5.22
N LEU A 15 -10.81 22.53 -3.96
CA LEU A 15 -9.77 22.05 -3.06
C LEU A 15 -9.08 20.80 -3.59
N GLY A 16 -9.82 19.85 -4.16
CA GLY A 16 -9.29 18.62 -4.71
C GLY A 16 -8.31 18.84 -5.87
N GLN A 17 -8.51 19.89 -6.67
CA GLN A 17 -7.63 20.25 -7.79
C GLN A 17 -6.22 20.64 -7.33
N SER A 18 -6.08 21.22 -6.14
CA SER A 18 -4.79 21.65 -5.59
C SER A 18 -4.03 20.56 -4.84
N LYS A 19 -4.53 19.30 -4.76
CA LYS A 19 -4.01 18.26 -3.86
C LYS A 19 -2.91 17.36 -4.44
N GLY A 20 -2.41 17.61 -5.64
CA GLY A 20 -1.27 16.87 -6.21
C GLY A 20 -1.46 15.35 -6.13
N ALA A 21 -0.56 14.65 -5.45
CA ALA A 21 -0.58 13.18 -5.32
C ALA A 21 -1.87 12.61 -4.69
N SER A 22 -2.57 13.39 -3.85
CA SER A 22 -3.83 13.01 -3.21
C SER A 22 -5.05 13.27 -4.09
N SER A 23 -4.90 13.84 -5.29
CA SER A 23 -5.99 14.25 -6.17
C SER A 23 -6.95 13.10 -6.52
N THR A 24 -6.43 11.88 -6.68
CA THR A 24 -7.24 10.69 -6.99
C THR A 24 -8.22 10.36 -5.86
N LEU A 25 -7.77 10.44 -4.59
CA LEU A 25 -8.62 10.22 -3.42
C LEU A 25 -9.71 11.31 -3.32
N TRP A 26 -9.33 12.58 -3.53
CA TRP A 26 -10.28 13.69 -3.51
C TRP A 26 -11.32 13.57 -4.62
N LYS A 27 -10.92 13.15 -5.84
CA LYS A 27 -11.83 12.87 -6.95
C LYS A 27 -12.81 11.73 -6.63
N ALA A 28 -12.31 10.63 -6.06
CA ALA A 28 -13.16 9.51 -5.65
C ALA A 28 -14.17 9.94 -4.58
N THR A 29 -13.72 10.68 -3.55
CA THR A 29 -14.61 11.23 -2.51
C THR A 29 -15.64 12.20 -3.10
N LEU A 30 -15.24 13.06 -4.04
CA LEU A 30 -16.14 13.98 -4.74
C LEU A 30 -17.23 13.23 -5.53
N ASN A 31 -16.91 12.13 -6.18
CA ASN A 31 -17.87 11.32 -6.90
C ASN A 31 -18.94 10.76 -5.95
N HIS A 32 -18.53 10.20 -4.81
CA HIS A 32 -19.46 9.75 -3.78
C HIS A 32 -20.31 10.92 -3.23
N LEU A 33 -19.68 12.08 -2.97
CA LEU A 33 -20.37 13.26 -2.47
C LEU A 33 -21.44 13.74 -3.45
N ARG A 34 -21.12 13.79 -4.75
CA ARG A 34 -22.06 14.17 -5.81
C ARG A 34 -23.23 13.19 -5.90
N THR A 35 -22.95 11.89 -5.87
CA THR A 35 -24.00 10.86 -5.91
C THR A 35 -24.94 11.01 -4.70
N PHE A 36 -24.41 11.26 -3.51
CA PHE A 36 -25.20 11.38 -2.29
C PHE A 36 -26.02 12.67 -2.21
N THR A 37 -25.52 13.79 -2.77
CA THR A 37 -26.15 15.12 -2.65
C THR A 37 -26.92 15.56 -3.88
N GLY A 38 -26.91 14.77 -4.97
CA GLY A 38 -27.43 15.22 -6.27
C GLY A 38 -26.61 16.34 -6.90
N GLY A 39 -25.34 16.49 -6.47
CA GLY A 39 -24.37 17.45 -7.04
C GLY A 39 -24.34 18.83 -6.39
N LYS A 40 -25.20 19.12 -5.41
CA LYS A 40 -25.26 20.42 -4.69
C LYS A 40 -25.46 20.21 -3.20
N LEU A 41 -24.77 21.02 -2.38
CA LEU A 41 -24.92 21.02 -0.93
C LEU A 41 -24.48 22.36 -0.34
N ALA A 42 -25.41 23.14 0.17
CA ALA A 42 -25.04 24.37 0.89
C ALA A 42 -24.37 24.03 2.22
N PHE A 43 -23.34 24.80 2.62
CA PHE A 43 -22.64 24.58 3.90
C PHE A 43 -23.56 24.60 5.10
N LYS A 44 -24.63 25.42 5.10
CA LYS A 44 -25.62 25.48 6.18
C LYS A 44 -26.39 24.17 6.42
N ASN A 45 -26.44 23.29 5.42
CA ASN A 45 -27.11 22.00 5.49
C ASN A 45 -26.21 20.87 6.00
N ILE A 46 -24.92 21.13 6.19
CA ILE A 46 -23.97 20.16 6.74
C ILE A 46 -24.07 20.24 8.27
N ASN A 47 -24.92 19.40 8.83
CA ASN A 47 -25.10 19.24 10.27
C ASN A 47 -24.82 17.81 10.69
N GLU A 48 -24.88 17.51 11.99
CA GLU A 48 -24.62 16.19 12.57
C GLU A 48 -25.45 15.10 11.90
N ARG A 49 -26.77 15.31 11.75
CA ARG A 49 -27.69 14.34 11.10
C ARG A 49 -27.32 14.07 9.62
N TRP A 50 -26.89 15.11 8.89
CA TRP A 50 -26.44 14.95 7.51
C TRP A 50 -25.14 14.11 7.46
N LEU A 51 -24.21 14.37 8.38
CA LEU A 51 -22.93 13.63 8.46
C LEU A 51 -23.14 12.15 8.82
N GLU A 52 -24.07 11.83 9.71
CA GLU A 52 -24.46 10.45 10.03
C GLU A 52 -25.06 9.75 8.80
N LYS A 53 -25.94 10.40 8.06
CA LYS A 53 -26.49 9.86 6.80
C LYS A 53 -25.38 9.63 5.75
N TRP A 54 -24.42 10.55 5.66
CA TRP A 54 -23.26 10.41 4.79
C TRP A 54 -22.40 9.20 5.18
N GLN A 55 -22.15 8.98 6.46
CA GLN A 55 -21.41 7.81 6.95
C GLN A 55 -22.13 6.51 6.61
N ASN A 56 -23.43 6.43 6.85
CA ASN A 56 -24.23 5.26 6.52
C ASN A 56 -24.20 4.96 5.01
N TYR A 57 -24.38 5.98 4.18
CA TYR A 57 -24.22 5.87 2.73
C TYR A 57 -22.85 5.30 2.34
N LEU A 58 -21.77 5.79 2.94
CA LEU A 58 -20.43 5.27 2.65
C LEU A 58 -20.29 3.79 3.06
N LEU A 59 -20.78 3.42 4.25
CA LEU A 59 -20.72 2.04 4.75
C LEU A 59 -21.51 1.04 3.90
N GLU A 60 -22.56 1.51 3.24
CA GLU A 60 -23.33 0.69 2.28
C GLU A 60 -22.61 0.53 0.93
N LYS A 61 -21.84 1.53 0.48
CA LYS A 61 -21.25 1.57 -0.86
C LYS A 61 -19.84 1.04 -0.95
N VAL A 62 -19.08 1.11 0.14
CA VAL A 62 -17.65 0.76 0.14
C VAL A 62 -17.25 0.03 1.43
N SER A 63 -16.06 -0.57 1.44
CA SER A 63 -15.51 -1.18 2.65
C SER A 63 -15.34 -0.15 3.78
N ARG A 64 -15.42 -0.60 5.04
CA ARG A 64 -15.28 0.26 6.22
C ARG A 64 -14.02 1.12 6.18
N ASN A 65 -12.88 0.56 5.78
CA ASN A 65 -11.61 1.30 5.68
C ASN A 65 -11.61 2.32 4.54
N SER A 66 -12.32 2.06 3.44
CA SER A 66 -12.55 3.05 2.38
C SER A 66 -13.48 4.16 2.87
N ALA A 67 -14.56 3.81 3.59
CA ALA A 67 -15.48 4.77 4.20
C ALA A 67 -14.76 5.70 5.20
N HIS A 68 -13.89 5.14 6.07
CA HIS A 68 -13.03 5.92 6.96
C HIS A 68 -12.16 6.91 6.17
N THR A 69 -11.54 6.47 5.07
CA THR A 69 -10.66 7.32 4.26
C THR A 69 -11.41 8.44 3.57
N TYR A 70 -12.61 8.17 3.02
CA TYR A 70 -13.46 9.20 2.41
C TYR A 70 -14.00 10.17 3.44
N GLN A 71 -14.41 9.69 4.61
CA GLN A 71 -14.78 10.54 5.74
C GLN A 71 -13.65 11.48 6.14
N ALA A 72 -12.42 10.97 6.31
CA ALA A 72 -11.25 11.79 6.65
C ALA A 72 -10.99 12.89 5.61
N THR A 73 -11.28 12.61 4.33
CA THR A 73 -11.14 13.58 3.25
C THR A 73 -12.19 14.69 3.34
N ILE A 74 -13.46 14.36 3.70
CA ILE A 74 -14.49 15.36 3.97
C ILE A 74 -14.14 16.20 5.19
N ILE A 75 -13.66 15.58 6.28
CA ILE A 75 -13.19 16.30 7.47
C ILE A 75 -12.11 17.31 7.10
N ALA A 76 -11.14 16.92 6.28
CA ALA A 76 -10.08 17.81 5.80
C ALA A 76 -10.65 19.00 4.98
N GLY A 77 -11.67 18.77 4.16
CA GLY A 77 -12.38 19.82 3.43
C GLY A 77 -13.09 20.80 4.34
N LEU A 78 -13.81 20.28 5.36
CA LEU A 78 -14.52 21.10 6.35
C LEU A 78 -13.54 21.88 7.25
N ASN A 79 -12.42 21.27 7.69
CA ASN A 79 -11.37 21.97 8.40
C ASN A 79 -10.77 23.14 7.58
N ARG A 80 -10.65 22.94 6.27
CA ARG A 80 -10.23 24.04 5.39
C ARG A 80 -11.29 25.13 5.32
N ALA A 81 -12.56 24.80 5.25
CA ALA A 81 -13.66 25.77 5.25
C ALA A 81 -13.71 26.60 6.55
N VAL A 82 -13.32 26.01 7.69
CA VAL A 82 -13.16 26.75 8.96
C VAL A 82 -11.99 27.75 8.85
N LYS A 83 -10.84 27.34 8.32
CA LYS A 83 -9.69 28.22 8.08
C LYS A 83 -10.01 29.36 7.10
N ASP A 84 -10.81 29.08 6.08
CA ASP A 84 -11.27 30.06 5.08
C ASP A 84 -12.45 30.92 5.61
N ARG A 85 -12.81 30.80 6.90
CA ARG A 85 -13.88 31.55 7.58
C ARG A 85 -15.27 31.38 6.92
N ILE A 86 -15.52 30.23 6.30
CA ILE A 86 -16.85 29.86 5.77
C ILE A 86 -17.68 29.22 6.88
N LEU A 87 -17.06 28.43 7.75
CA LEU A 87 -17.66 27.83 8.93
C LEU A 87 -16.97 28.34 10.21
N HIS A 88 -17.68 28.36 11.33
CA HIS A 88 -17.14 28.68 12.64
C HIS A 88 -16.37 27.49 13.24
N THR A 89 -16.97 26.29 13.14
CA THR A 89 -16.45 25.04 13.69
C THR A 89 -16.69 23.93 12.66
N ASN A 90 -15.92 22.86 12.77
CA ASN A 90 -16.16 21.68 11.94
C ASN A 90 -17.34 20.86 12.51
N PRO A 91 -18.43 20.65 11.76
CA PRO A 91 -19.57 19.85 12.25
C PRO A 91 -19.19 18.42 12.65
N TYR A 92 -18.09 17.85 12.11
CA TYR A 92 -17.60 16.53 12.51
C TYR A 92 -17.04 16.46 13.94
N ASP A 93 -16.80 17.57 14.59
CA ASP A 93 -16.28 17.58 15.98
C ASP A 93 -17.27 16.97 16.98
N ARG A 94 -18.56 16.93 16.60
CA ARG A 94 -19.67 16.39 17.41
C ARG A 94 -20.20 15.05 16.92
N VAL A 95 -19.59 14.45 15.88
CA VAL A 95 -20.06 13.20 15.28
C VAL A 95 -19.06 12.09 15.53
N ASN A 96 -19.54 10.92 15.94
CA ASN A 96 -18.71 9.73 16.04
C ASN A 96 -18.17 9.33 14.67
N LYS A 97 -16.84 9.25 14.57
CA LYS A 97 -16.15 8.95 13.30
C LYS A 97 -16.14 7.45 13.04
N ILE A 98 -16.26 7.05 11.78
CA ILE A 98 -16.01 5.67 11.35
C ILE A 98 -14.57 5.32 11.75
N LYS A 99 -14.41 4.28 12.56
CA LYS A 99 -13.10 3.75 12.96
C LYS A 99 -12.58 2.78 11.92
N LEU A 100 -11.26 2.71 11.78
CA LEU A 100 -10.60 1.67 10.98
C LEU A 100 -10.92 0.30 11.56
N GLU A 101 -11.02 -0.66 10.66
CA GLU A 101 -11.13 -2.07 11.00
C GLU A 101 -9.79 -2.75 10.67
N ASP A 102 -9.32 -3.58 11.61
CA ASP A 102 -8.13 -4.37 11.39
C ASP A 102 -8.36 -5.36 10.25
N THR A 103 -7.57 -5.24 9.22
CA THR A 103 -7.57 -6.19 8.11
C THR A 103 -6.51 -7.25 8.34
N LYS A 104 -6.87 -8.53 8.16
CA LYS A 104 -5.88 -9.60 8.13
C LYS A 104 -4.91 -9.32 6.99
N MET A 105 -3.65 -9.14 7.33
CA MET A 105 -2.60 -8.98 6.35
C MET A 105 -2.31 -10.34 5.71
N GLU A 106 -2.44 -10.43 4.39
CA GLU A 106 -2.03 -11.60 3.63
C GLU A 106 -0.56 -11.50 3.23
N PHE A 107 0.10 -12.66 3.20
CA PHE A 107 1.46 -12.84 2.69
C PHE A 107 1.62 -14.28 2.18
N LEU A 108 2.65 -14.55 1.41
CA LEU A 108 2.97 -15.91 0.96
C LEU A 108 3.89 -16.60 1.96
N THR A 109 3.63 -17.87 2.22
CA THR A 109 4.58 -18.75 2.90
C THR A 109 5.75 -19.08 1.97
N PHE A 110 6.85 -19.58 2.51
CA PHE A 110 7.99 -19.98 1.68
C PHE A 110 7.62 -21.14 0.73
N ASP A 111 6.76 -22.06 1.17
CA ASP A 111 6.29 -23.16 0.33
C ASP A 111 5.39 -22.68 -0.82
N GLU A 112 4.54 -21.66 -0.58
CA GLU A 112 3.78 -21.02 -1.66
C GLU A 112 4.70 -20.30 -2.67
N ILE A 113 5.81 -19.70 -2.22
CA ILE A 113 6.80 -19.11 -3.11
C ILE A 113 7.49 -20.20 -3.95
N LYS A 114 7.88 -21.32 -3.34
CA LYS A 114 8.42 -22.48 -4.06
C LYS A 114 7.44 -22.99 -5.12
N GLN A 115 6.17 -23.11 -4.75
CA GLN A 115 5.12 -23.53 -5.69
C GLN A 115 4.98 -22.55 -6.86
N LEU A 116 5.03 -21.25 -6.60
CA LEU A 116 5.03 -20.22 -7.63
C LEU A 116 6.28 -20.30 -8.51
N SER A 117 7.45 -20.52 -7.96
CA SER A 117 8.71 -20.54 -8.71
C SER A 117 8.79 -21.68 -9.72
N VAL A 118 8.15 -22.84 -9.44
CA VAL A 118 8.11 -23.99 -10.36
C VAL A 118 6.90 -23.91 -11.31
N THR A 119 5.94 -23.03 -11.08
CA THR A 119 4.79 -22.84 -11.96
C THR A 119 5.13 -21.83 -13.06
N ILE A 120 5.42 -22.30 -14.25
CA ILE A 120 5.86 -21.46 -15.37
C ILE A 120 4.64 -20.83 -16.06
N PRO A 121 4.53 -19.47 -16.12
CA PRO A 121 3.49 -18.82 -16.89
C PRO A 121 3.58 -19.12 -18.39
N GLU A 122 2.42 -19.26 -19.06
CA GLU A 122 2.33 -19.62 -20.47
C GLU A 122 2.90 -18.55 -21.42
N THR A 123 2.91 -17.29 -21.04
CA THR A 123 3.32 -16.18 -21.92
C THR A 123 4.60 -15.52 -21.43
N GLU A 124 5.41 -14.98 -22.34
CA GLU A 124 6.62 -14.23 -22.00
C GLU A 124 6.34 -13.02 -21.07
N ARG A 125 5.21 -12.33 -21.30
CA ARG A 125 4.77 -11.27 -20.37
C ARG A 125 4.41 -11.81 -19.01
N GLY A 126 3.82 -13.00 -18.95
CA GLY A 126 3.53 -13.70 -17.71
C GLY A 126 4.80 -14.08 -16.96
N LYS A 127 5.79 -14.64 -17.65
CA LYS A 127 7.11 -14.96 -17.08
C LYS A 127 7.79 -13.71 -16.51
N GLU A 128 7.71 -12.60 -17.22
CA GLU A 128 8.27 -11.33 -16.75
C GLU A 128 7.55 -10.79 -15.50
N VAL A 129 6.23 -10.92 -15.44
CA VAL A 129 5.43 -10.57 -14.24
C VAL A 129 5.79 -11.46 -13.06
N ALA A 130 5.96 -12.76 -13.28
CA ALA A 130 6.38 -13.71 -12.26
C ALA A 130 7.78 -13.37 -11.73
N ARG A 131 8.74 -13.12 -12.63
CA ARG A 131 10.11 -12.71 -12.29
C ARG A 131 10.14 -11.45 -11.43
N MET A 132 9.42 -10.41 -11.86
CA MET A 132 9.30 -9.14 -11.14
C MET A 132 8.63 -9.32 -9.76
N PHE A 133 7.59 -10.14 -9.66
CA PHE A 133 6.90 -10.40 -8.41
C PHE A 133 7.77 -11.18 -7.42
N LEU A 134 8.43 -12.24 -7.87
CA LEU A 134 9.36 -13.01 -7.04
C LEU A 134 10.53 -12.15 -6.56
N PHE A 135 11.11 -11.34 -7.44
CA PHE A 135 12.14 -10.38 -7.03
C PHE A 135 11.64 -9.45 -5.91
N GLY A 136 10.41 -8.97 -6.00
CA GLY A 136 9.76 -8.20 -4.93
C GLY A 136 9.61 -8.98 -3.61
N CYS A 137 9.43 -10.32 -3.67
CA CYS A 137 9.37 -11.18 -2.48
C CYS A 137 10.72 -11.35 -1.77
N PHE A 138 11.83 -11.15 -2.48
CA PHE A 138 13.19 -11.27 -1.91
C PHE A 138 13.88 -9.94 -1.67
N THR A 139 13.28 -8.81 -2.06
CA THR A 139 13.88 -7.48 -1.89
C THR A 139 13.00 -6.49 -1.13
N GLY A 140 11.70 -6.76 -1.02
CA GLY A 140 10.76 -5.85 -0.40
C GLY A 140 10.53 -4.55 -1.17
N LEU A 141 11.05 -4.41 -2.39
CA LEU A 141 10.85 -3.22 -3.22
C LEU A 141 9.37 -2.99 -3.50
N SER A 142 8.95 -1.72 -3.48
CA SER A 142 7.58 -1.38 -3.84
C SER A 142 7.33 -1.59 -5.34
N SER A 143 6.07 -1.83 -5.74
CA SER A 143 5.70 -1.94 -7.16
C SER A 143 6.21 -0.77 -8.01
N ALA A 144 6.18 0.45 -7.47
CA ALA A 144 6.70 1.63 -8.16
C ALA A 144 8.23 1.57 -8.37
N ASN A 145 8.97 1.12 -7.35
CA ASN A 145 10.43 0.95 -7.48
C ASN A 145 10.77 -0.19 -8.45
N LEU A 146 10.03 -1.30 -8.42
CA LEU A 146 10.22 -2.41 -9.36
C LEU A 146 9.98 -1.97 -10.82
N GLU A 147 8.99 -1.11 -11.05
CA GLU A 147 8.63 -0.57 -12.37
C GLU A 147 9.72 0.33 -12.98
N THR A 148 10.53 0.96 -12.14
CA THR A 148 11.54 1.95 -12.55
C THR A 148 12.97 1.52 -12.24
N LEU A 149 13.18 0.31 -11.75
CA LEU A 149 14.50 -0.22 -11.41
C LEU A 149 15.36 -0.33 -12.66
N THR A 150 16.52 0.31 -12.67
CA THR A 150 17.51 0.25 -13.75
C THR A 150 18.74 -0.54 -13.34
N PHE A 151 19.49 -1.04 -14.31
CA PHE A 151 20.75 -1.74 -14.03
C PHE A 151 21.78 -0.83 -13.35
N GLY A 152 21.78 0.48 -13.61
CA GLY A 152 22.66 1.44 -12.93
C GLY A 152 22.37 1.65 -11.44
N GLN A 153 21.25 1.14 -10.94
CA GLN A 153 20.93 1.14 -9.52
C GLN A 153 21.40 -0.12 -8.79
N ILE A 154 22.03 -1.04 -9.51
CA ILE A 154 22.56 -2.31 -8.98
C ILE A 154 24.08 -2.23 -8.95
N GLU A 155 24.65 -2.25 -7.76
CA GLU A 155 26.09 -2.20 -7.52
C GLU A 155 26.51 -3.46 -6.75
N GLY A 156 27.18 -4.38 -7.41
CA GLY A 156 27.48 -5.69 -6.83
C GLY A 156 26.20 -6.45 -6.47
N ASP A 157 26.05 -6.74 -5.20
CA ASP A 157 24.89 -7.41 -4.62
C ASP A 157 23.89 -6.46 -3.95
N THR A 158 23.87 -5.18 -4.31
CA THR A 158 23.06 -4.18 -3.61
C THR A 158 22.29 -3.32 -4.60
N VAL A 159 20.99 -3.10 -4.34
CA VAL A 159 20.16 -2.11 -5.04
C VAL A 159 20.20 -0.79 -4.29
N ASN A 160 20.64 0.26 -4.96
CA ASN A 160 20.72 1.63 -4.47
C ASN A 160 19.70 2.53 -5.17
N PHE A 161 18.80 3.16 -4.43
CA PHE A 161 17.84 4.07 -5.03
C PHE A 161 17.35 5.17 -4.09
N PHE A 162 16.97 6.30 -4.67
CA PHE A 162 16.40 7.41 -3.93
C PHE A 162 14.88 7.29 -3.83
N ARG A 163 14.34 7.22 -2.61
CA ARG A 163 12.90 7.21 -2.37
C ARG A 163 12.33 8.63 -2.39
N THR A 164 11.65 8.98 -3.45
CA THR A 164 11.02 10.29 -3.63
C THR A 164 9.99 10.61 -2.52
N LYS A 165 9.21 9.60 -2.07
CA LYS A 165 8.18 9.78 -1.03
C LYS A 165 8.75 10.13 0.33
N THR A 166 9.89 9.56 0.71
CA THR A 166 10.53 9.76 2.02
C THR A 166 11.74 10.67 1.94
N LYS A 167 12.20 11.01 0.73
CA LYS A 167 13.42 11.80 0.46
C LYS A 167 14.67 11.19 1.11
N THR A 168 14.81 9.87 1.01
CA THR A 168 15.92 9.12 1.61
C THR A 168 16.53 8.18 0.60
N TRP A 169 17.85 7.99 0.66
CA TRP A 169 18.54 6.89 0.00
C TRP A 169 18.19 5.57 0.68
N GLN A 170 18.06 4.54 -0.11
CA GLN A 170 17.82 3.17 0.33
C GLN A 170 18.81 2.25 -0.32
N ASN A 171 19.38 1.36 0.49
CA ASN A 171 20.26 0.29 0.09
C ASN A 171 19.59 -1.03 0.46
N VAL A 172 19.38 -1.91 -0.49
CA VAL A 172 18.75 -3.21 -0.27
C VAL A 172 19.72 -4.30 -0.75
N PRO A 173 20.32 -5.06 0.18
CA PRO A 173 21.15 -6.21 -0.18
C PRO A 173 20.33 -7.27 -0.92
N LEU A 174 20.94 -7.89 -1.91
CA LEU A 174 20.36 -8.94 -2.73
C LEU A 174 20.98 -10.29 -2.33
N ASN A 175 20.13 -11.26 -2.04
CA ASN A 175 20.58 -12.64 -1.89
C ASN A 175 20.72 -13.33 -3.27
N GLU A 176 21.27 -14.52 -3.30
CA GLU A 176 21.50 -15.29 -4.53
C GLU A 176 20.22 -15.47 -5.37
N THR A 177 19.07 -15.68 -4.72
CA THR A 177 17.76 -15.78 -5.42
C THR A 177 17.40 -14.47 -6.11
N ALA A 178 17.58 -13.34 -5.45
CA ALA A 178 17.30 -12.04 -6.04
C ALA A 178 18.26 -11.74 -7.20
N LEU A 179 19.55 -12.06 -7.05
CA LEU A 179 20.55 -11.92 -8.12
C LEU A 179 20.21 -12.79 -9.33
N SER A 180 19.82 -14.05 -9.15
CA SER A 180 19.40 -14.93 -10.24
C SER A 180 18.16 -14.40 -10.99
N LEU A 181 17.23 -13.74 -10.28
CA LEU A 181 16.05 -13.13 -10.87
C LEU A 181 16.34 -11.86 -11.68
N ILE A 182 17.42 -11.15 -11.39
CA ILE A 182 17.87 -10.03 -12.22
C ILE A 182 18.48 -10.57 -13.55
N GLY A 183 19.19 -11.68 -13.49
CA GLY A 183 19.95 -12.24 -14.60
C GLY A 183 21.28 -11.52 -14.80
N GLU A 184 21.90 -11.71 -15.97
CA GLU A 184 23.20 -11.09 -16.28
C GLU A 184 23.11 -9.57 -16.28
N THR A 185 24.01 -8.94 -15.53
CA THR A 185 24.15 -7.48 -15.43
C THR A 185 25.25 -6.94 -16.35
N ASN A 186 26.18 -7.81 -16.77
CA ASN A 186 27.28 -7.43 -17.64
C ASN A 186 26.77 -6.95 -18.99
N ASN A 187 27.37 -5.88 -19.51
CA ASN A 187 27.01 -5.27 -20.80
C ASN A 187 25.60 -4.67 -20.87
N LYS A 188 24.95 -4.38 -19.73
CA LYS A 188 23.68 -3.62 -19.68
C LYS A 188 23.95 -2.14 -19.52
N GLU A 189 23.20 -1.32 -20.25
CA GLU A 189 23.25 0.12 -20.07
C GLU A 189 22.71 0.51 -18.69
N VAL A 190 23.36 1.47 -18.03
CA VAL A 190 22.97 1.95 -16.68
C VAL A 190 21.52 2.46 -16.62
N THR A 191 21.02 2.99 -17.73
CA THR A 191 19.63 3.50 -17.86
C THR A 191 18.62 2.43 -18.25
N GLN A 192 19.08 1.23 -18.62
CA GLN A 192 18.20 0.15 -19.03
C GLN A 192 17.40 -0.36 -17.85
N ILE A 193 16.07 -0.51 -18.05
CA ILE A 193 15.15 -1.03 -17.04
C ILE A 193 15.32 -2.54 -16.85
N VAL A 194 15.38 -3.01 -15.60
CA VAL A 194 15.53 -4.43 -15.25
C VAL A 194 14.32 -5.27 -15.62
N PHE A 195 13.12 -4.73 -15.41
CA PHE A 195 11.86 -5.41 -15.69
C PHE A 195 11.09 -4.71 -16.82
N LYS A 196 10.63 -5.46 -17.82
CA LYS A 196 9.88 -4.90 -18.95
C LYS A 196 8.61 -4.17 -18.46
N VAL A 197 8.35 -3.01 -19.05
CA VAL A 197 7.16 -2.22 -18.71
C VAL A 197 5.90 -2.92 -19.18
N ILE A 198 5.02 -3.24 -18.23
CA ILE A 198 3.69 -3.81 -18.48
C ILE A 198 2.68 -2.95 -17.72
N SER A 199 1.59 -2.55 -18.40
CA SER A 199 0.56 -1.72 -17.76
C SER A 199 0.04 -2.36 -16.46
N ARG A 200 -0.29 -1.56 -15.46
CA ARG A 200 -0.70 -2.03 -14.14
C ARG A 200 -1.91 -2.98 -14.19
N SER A 201 -2.89 -2.70 -15.04
CA SER A 201 -4.06 -3.56 -15.22
C SER A 201 -3.70 -4.91 -15.79
N HIS A 202 -2.88 -4.95 -16.84
CA HIS A 202 -2.45 -6.19 -17.48
C HIS A 202 -1.54 -7.02 -16.57
N ARG A 203 -0.62 -6.38 -15.87
CA ARG A 203 0.24 -7.02 -14.87
C ARG A 203 -0.59 -7.67 -13.73
N ARG A 204 -1.63 -6.98 -13.24
CA ARG A 204 -2.54 -7.55 -12.24
C ARG A 204 -3.30 -8.76 -12.79
N PHE A 205 -3.73 -8.72 -14.04
CA PHE A 205 -4.39 -9.84 -14.71
C PHE A 205 -3.46 -11.04 -14.82
N LEU A 206 -2.23 -10.85 -15.33
CA LEU A 206 -1.23 -11.92 -15.49
C LEU A 206 -0.82 -12.53 -14.13
N LEU A 207 -0.62 -11.70 -13.11
CA LEU A 207 -0.33 -12.17 -11.76
C LEU A 207 -1.44 -13.07 -11.23
N LYS A 208 -2.70 -12.68 -11.38
CA LYS A 208 -3.84 -13.51 -10.94
C LYS A 208 -3.94 -14.83 -11.71
N LYS A 209 -3.70 -14.79 -13.02
CA LYS A 209 -3.71 -16.01 -13.87
C LYS A 209 -2.65 -16.98 -13.40
N TRP A 210 -1.41 -16.53 -13.20
CA TRP A 210 -0.28 -17.33 -12.75
C TRP A 210 -0.52 -17.94 -11.36
N VAL A 211 -1.00 -17.16 -10.41
CA VAL A 211 -1.29 -17.63 -9.05
C VAL A 211 -2.42 -18.66 -9.03
N LYS A 212 -3.44 -18.48 -9.86
CA LYS A 212 -4.51 -19.48 -10.06
C LYS A 212 -3.95 -20.79 -10.65
N GLN A 213 -3.05 -20.70 -11.62
CA GLN A 213 -2.35 -21.84 -12.21
C GLN A 213 -1.54 -22.61 -11.16
N ALA A 214 -0.91 -21.90 -10.22
CA ALA A 214 -0.20 -22.48 -9.08
C ALA A 214 -1.13 -23.04 -7.98
N GLY A 215 -2.45 -22.94 -8.10
CA GLY A 215 -3.39 -23.44 -7.10
C GLY A 215 -3.48 -22.62 -5.79
N ILE A 216 -2.89 -21.42 -5.74
CA ILE A 216 -2.87 -20.57 -4.55
C ILE A 216 -4.17 -19.74 -4.47
N ARG A 217 -4.86 -19.80 -3.32
CA ARG A 217 -6.15 -19.13 -3.07
C ARG A 217 -6.01 -17.86 -2.24
N LYS A 218 -5.09 -16.96 -2.61
CA LYS A 218 -4.89 -15.67 -1.94
C LYS A 218 -5.21 -14.50 -2.86
N ASN A 219 -5.65 -13.36 -2.30
CA ASN A 219 -5.92 -12.17 -3.10
C ASN A 219 -4.61 -11.49 -3.51
N MET A 220 -4.12 -11.85 -4.69
CA MET A 220 -2.81 -11.44 -5.16
C MET A 220 -2.79 -10.03 -5.73
N HIS A 221 -1.83 -9.26 -5.25
CA HIS A 221 -1.47 -7.95 -5.77
C HIS A 221 0.04 -7.70 -5.55
N PHE A 222 0.65 -6.81 -6.32
CA PHE A 222 2.11 -6.60 -6.23
C PHE A 222 2.62 -6.20 -4.84
N HIS A 223 1.81 -5.48 -4.05
CA HIS A 223 2.21 -5.11 -2.70
C HIS A 223 2.34 -6.32 -1.75
N LEU A 224 1.68 -7.45 -2.11
CA LEU A 224 1.81 -8.69 -1.35
C LEU A 224 3.26 -9.21 -1.35
N SER A 225 4.04 -9.01 -2.44
CA SER A 225 5.45 -9.39 -2.48
C SER A 225 6.25 -8.72 -1.37
N ARG A 226 5.97 -7.46 -1.10
CA ARG A 226 6.62 -6.71 -0.03
C ARG A 226 6.19 -7.16 1.37
N HIS A 227 4.92 -7.51 1.56
CA HIS A 227 4.45 -8.15 2.80
C HIS A 227 5.14 -9.50 3.01
N THR A 228 5.27 -10.27 1.95
CA THR A 228 5.96 -11.56 1.94
C THR A 228 7.43 -11.41 2.31
N PHE A 229 8.15 -10.45 1.73
CA PHE A 229 9.53 -10.15 2.11
C PHE A 229 9.66 -9.86 3.61
N ALA A 230 8.81 -8.97 4.14
CA ALA A 230 8.84 -8.61 5.54
C ALA A 230 8.63 -9.83 6.47
N THR A 231 7.63 -10.65 6.16
CA THR A 231 7.34 -11.85 6.96
C THR A 231 8.40 -12.92 6.83
N LEU A 232 8.96 -13.14 5.64
CA LEU A 232 10.09 -14.06 5.44
C LEU A 232 11.31 -13.62 6.24
N THR A 233 11.69 -12.35 6.15
CA THR A 233 12.85 -11.81 6.88
C THR A 233 12.67 -11.99 8.40
N LEU A 234 11.48 -11.68 8.94
CA LEU A 234 11.17 -11.89 10.36
C LEU A 234 11.19 -13.38 10.75
N SER A 235 10.62 -14.26 9.93
CA SER A 235 10.60 -15.71 10.18
C SER A 235 11.99 -16.32 10.11
N SER A 236 12.91 -15.71 9.37
CA SER A 236 14.32 -16.11 9.26
C SER A 236 15.21 -15.53 10.38
N GLY A 237 14.64 -14.89 11.40
CA GLY A 237 15.37 -14.35 12.55
C GLY A 237 15.73 -12.87 12.46
N GLY A 238 15.34 -12.17 11.39
CA GLY A 238 15.51 -10.72 11.29
C GLY A 238 14.64 -9.99 12.33
N ASP A 239 15.14 -8.90 12.89
CA ASP A 239 14.40 -8.07 13.83
C ASP A 239 13.51 -7.03 13.11
N LEU A 240 12.52 -6.49 13.85
CA LEU A 240 11.54 -5.56 13.30
C LEU A 240 12.17 -4.23 12.83
N TYR A 241 13.23 -3.78 13.50
CA TYR A 241 13.93 -2.55 13.14
C TYR A 241 14.65 -2.71 11.79
N THR A 242 15.38 -3.80 11.63
CA THR A 242 16.06 -4.16 10.38
C THR A 242 15.07 -4.25 9.22
N VAL A 243 13.93 -4.96 9.41
CA VAL A 243 12.87 -5.04 8.40
C VAL A 243 12.29 -3.65 8.09
N SER A 244 12.07 -2.81 9.11
CA SER A 244 11.61 -1.43 8.92
C SER A 244 12.57 -0.61 8.05
N LYS A 245 13.89 -0.75 8.27
CA LYS A 245 14.93 -0.09 7.47
C LYS A 245 14.97 -0.62 6.04
N LEU A 246 14.98 -1.93 5.84
CA LEU A 246 14.95 -2.56 4.50
C LEU A 246 13.70 -2.12 3.71
N LEU A 247 12.57 -2.03 4.38
CA LEU A 247 11.34 -1.51 3.78
C LEU A 247 11.35 0.03 3.62
N GLY A 248 12.26 0.76 4.28
CA GLY A 248 12.33 2.23 4.30
C GLY A 248 11.08 2.87 4.88
N HIS A 249 10.52 2.30 5.94
CA HIS A 249 9.47 2.93 6.71
C HIS A 249 10.06 4.06 7.55
N LYS A 250 9.39 5.22 7.60
CA LYS A 250 9.80 6.33 8.47
C LYS A 250 9.54 5.99 9.94
N GLU A 251 8.37 5.39 10.19
CA GLU A 251 7.89 5.05 11.52
C GLU A 251 7.89 3.53 11.71
N LEU A 252 8.46 3.06 12.80
CA LEU A 252 8.49 1.65 13.16
C LEU A 252 7.05 1.08 13.32
N ALA A 253 6.12 1.91 13.77
CA ALA A 253 4.70 1.56 13.88
C ALA A 253 4.11 1.03 12.56
N THR A 254 4.60 1.50 11.40
CA THR A 254 4.16 0.97 10.08
C THR A 254 4.56 -0.49 9.90
N THR A 255 5.61 -0.96 10.59
CA THR A 255 6.11 -2.34 10.50
C THR A 255 5.45 -3.24 11.56
N GLN A 256 4.80 -2.67 12.57
CA GLN A 256 4.11 -3.43 13.64
C GLN A 256 2.96 -4.30 13.12
N ILE A 257 2.45 -4.05 11.92
CA ILE A 257 1.48 -4.94 11.27
C ILE A 257 1.99 -6.39 11.11
N TYR A 258 3.32 -6.56 11.13
CA TYR A 258 3.97 -7.88 11.08
C TYR A 258 4.23 -8.48 12.48
N ALA A 259 3.77 -7.85 13.56
CA ALA A 259 4.05 -8.28 14.94
C ALA A 259 3.60 -9.72 15.24
N LYS A 260 2.52 -10.20 14.61
CA LYS A 260 2.06 -11.59 14.78
C LYS A 260 3.11 -12.62 14.36
N VAL A 261 3.91 -12.32 13.33
CA VAL A 261 5.01 -13.19 12.88
C VAL A 261 6.12 -13.23 13.94
N ILE A 262 6.36 -12.10 14.61
CA ILE A 262 7.35 -12.00 15.69
C ILE A 262 6.95 -12.89 16.88
N ASP A 263 5.65 -12.97 17.21
CA ASP A 263 5.18 -13.78 18.34
C ASP A 263 5.40 -15.29 18.10
N GLU A 264 5.25 -15.77 16.87
CA GLU A 264 5.64 -17.14 16.50
C GLU A 264 7.16 -17.36 16.61
N THR A 265 7.95 -16.38 16.20
CA THR A 265 9.42 -16.43 16.28
C THR A 265 9.89 -16.41 17.73
N LYS A 266 9.25 -15.63 18.61
CA LYS A 266 9.53 -15.62 20.07
C LYS A 266 9.30 -16.99 20.69
N ARG A 267 8.19 -17.65 20.38
CA ARG A 267 7.91 -19.01 20.88
C ARG A 267 8.99 -20.01 20.43
N LYS A 268 9.42 -19.96 19.16
CA LYS A 268 10.50 -20.78 18.65
C LYS A 268 11.82 -20.49 19.37
N ALA A 269 12.14 -19.23 19.59
CA ALA A 269 13.35 -18.82 20.30
C ALA A 269 13.37 -19.30 21.77
N VAL A 270 12.25 -19.17 22.49
CA VAL A 270 12.12 -19.68 23.87
C VAL A 270 12.24 -21.20 23.90
N ASN A 271 11.59 -21.90 22.98
CA ASN A 271 11.66 -23.37 22.89
C ASN A 271 13.05 -23.89 22.47
N ALA A 272 13.89 -23.06 21.89
CA ALA A 272 15.28 -23.40 21.56
C ALA A 272 16.26 -23.25 22.73
N ILE A 273 15.82 -22.70 23.88
CA ILE A 273 16.61 -22.66 25.10
C ILE A 273 16.76 -24.11 25.62
N PRO A 274 18.00 -24.57 25.92
CA PRO A 274 18.19 -25.90 26.49
C PRO A 274 17.34 -26.11 27.76
N GLN A 275 16.67 -27.25 27.83
CA GLN A 275 15.88 -27.62 29.01
C GLN A 275 16.81 -28.12 30.10
N LEU A 276 16.56 -27.71 31.34
CA LEU A 276 17.18 -28.30 32.52
C LEU A 276 16.35 -29.50 32.95
N GLU A 277 17.01 -30.64 33.14
CA GLU A 277 16.41 -31.77 33.87
C GLU A 277 16.37 -31.41 35.34
N LEU A 278 15.17 -31.18 35.88
CA LEU A 278 14.91 -30.84 37.29
C LEU A 278 14.42 -32.06 38.06
#